data_bf0214015ecde8358175eff03e10c44b
#
_entry.id   bf0214015ecde8358175eff03e10c44b
#
_cell.length_a   1.000
_cell.length_b   1.000
_cell.length_c   1.000
_cell.angle_alpha   90.00
_cell.angle_beta   90.00
_cell.angle_gamma   90.00
#
_symmetry.space_group_name_H-M   'P 1'
#
loop_
_entity.id
_entity.type
_entity.pdbx_description
1 polymer ?
#
loop_
_entity_poly.entity_id
_entity_poly.type
_entity_poly.pdbx_seq_one_letter_code
_entity_poly.pdbx_strand_id
1 'polypeptide(L)' 'MEPIEPKIIKFSSRASIKIVDASKQEHYYTIEYGEERQINDYSKIDIQKERQKLIDDCNQQVDNQVEDIVKTFLK' A
#
# COMPACT_ATOMS: atom_id res chain seq x y z
N MET A 1 -26.95 -1.28 27.12
CA MET A 1 -26.45 -1.46 25.74
C MET A 1 -25.00 -1.03 25.70
N GLU A 2 -24.11 -1.94 25.42
CA GLU A 2 -22.69 -1.62 25.35
C GLU A 2 -22.40 -0.82 24.08
N PRO A 3 -21.58 0.23 24.17
CA PRO A 3 -21.19 0.94 22.97
C PRO A 3 -20.36 0.01 22.07
N ILE A 4 -20.68 0.01 20.79
CA ILE A 4 -19.90 -0.72 19.80
C ILE A 4 -18.60 0.03 19.59
N GLU A 5 -17.49 -0.57 19.97
CA GLU A 5 -16.20 0.03 19.70
C GLU A 5 -15.87 -0.11 18.21
N PRO A 6 -15.41 0.98 17.59
CA PRO A 6 -14.99 0.89 16.19
C PRO A 6 -13.79 -0.03 16.04
N LYS A 7 -13.81 -0.85 15.00
CA LYS A 7 -12.67 -1.68 14.66
C LYS A 7 -11.79 -0.90 13.67
N ILE A 8 -10.50 -0.92 13.94
CA ILE A 8 -9.53 -0.31 13.03
C ILE A 8 -8.78 -1.42 12.32
N ILE A 9 -8.78 -1.36 11.00
CA ILE A 9 -7.96 -2.26 10.19
C ILE A 9 -6.83 -1.45 9.57
N LYS A 10 -5.63 -2.03 9.58
CA LYS A 10 -4.42 -1.39 9.07
C LYS A 10 -3.72 -2.33 8.10
N PHE A 11 -3.15 -1.77 7.08
CA PHE A 11 -2.29 -2.51 6.16
C PHE A 11 -1.22 -1.59 5.60
N SER A 12 -0.02 -2.11 5.46
CA SER A 12 1.04 -1.41 4.74
C SER A 12 1.67 -2.33 3.71
N SER A 13 2.01 -1.76 2.57
CA SER A 13 2.71 -2.46 1.50
C SER A 13 4.09 -1.85 1.34
N ARG A 14 5.08 -2.69 1.06
CA ARG A 14 6.47 -2.26 0.94
C ARG A 14 7.11 -2.95 -0.26
N ALA A 15 7.89 -2.19 -1.01
CA ALA A 15 8.68 -2.73 -2.10
C ALA A 15 10.09 -2.15 -2.04
N SER A 16 11.07 -2.99 -2.27
CA SER A 16 12.46 -2.57 -2.42
C SER A 16 12.91 -2.88 -3.84
N ILE A 17 13.46 -1.88 -4.51
CA ILE A 17 13.90 -2.03 -5.89
C ILE A 17 15.34 -1.61 -6.04
N LYS A 18 16.03 -2.28 -6.97
CA LYS A 18 17.39 -1.94 -7.38
C LYS A 18 17.36 -1.61 -8.86
N ILE A 19 17.92 -0.47 -9.20
CA ILE A 19 18.04 -0.05 -10.61
C ILE A 19 19.51 0.17 -10.93
N VAL A 20 19.96 -0.41 -12.04
CA VAL A 20 21.30 -0.19 -12.56
C VAL A 20 21.18 0.70 -13.78
N ASP A 21 21.80 1.87 -13.74
CA ASP A 21 21.73 2.84 -14.85
C ASP A 21 22.73 2.49 -15.97
N ALA A 22 22.72 3.30 -17.03
CA ALA A 22 23.58 3.08 -18.20
C ALA A 22 25.07 3.17 -17.88
N SER A 23 25.43 3.87 -16.79
CA SER A 23 26.83 3.95 -16.33
C SER A 23 27.20 2.83 -15.35
N LYS A 24 26.29 1.87 -15.16
CA LYS A 24 26.42 0.73 -14.25
C LYS A 24 26.42 1.13 -12.77
N GLN A 25 25.92 2.30 -12.46
CA GLN A 25 25.73 2.75 -11.09
C GLN A 25 24.44 2.15 -10.52
N GLU A 26 24.51 1.63 -9.31
CA GLU A 26 23.37 1.01 -8.64
C GLU A 26 22.59 2.03 -7.83
N HIS A 27 21.27 1.97 -7.94
CA HIS A 27 20.34 2.82 -7.18
C HIS A 27 19.38 1.93 -6.43
N TYR A 28 19.20 2.22 -5.14
CA TYR A 28 18.33 1.45 -4.26
C TYR A 28 17.21 2.34 -3.73
N TYR A 29 15.98 1.86 -3.84
CA TYR A 29 14.82 2.56 -3.34
C TYR A 29 13.96 1.63 -2.49
N THR A 30 13.43 2.16 -1.41
CA THR A 30 12.43 1.48 -0.62
C THR A 30 11.18 2.35 -0.59
N ILE A 31 10.05 1.77 -0.94
CA ILE A 31 8.76 2.43 -0.99
C ILE A 31 7.85 1.73 -0.01
N GLU A 32 7.19 2.51 0.84
CA GLU A 32 6.22 1.98 1.77
C GLU A 32 4.99 2.88 1.76
N TYR A 33 3.82 2.26 1.72
CA TYR A 33 2.55 2.97 1.79
C TYR A 33 1.60 2.19 2.68
N GLY A 34 1.00 2.88 3.64
CA GLY A 34 0.06 2.28 4.56
C GLY A 34 -1.18 3.14 4.73
N GLU A 35 -2.29 2.48 5.00
CA GLU A 35 -3.55 3.13 5.33
C GLU A 35 -4.21 2.41 6.48
N GLU A 36 -5.05 3.12 7.19
CA GLU A 36 -5.94 2.52 8.18
C GLU A 36 -7.36 2.94 7.90
N ARG A 37 -8.30 2.06 8.21
CA ARG A 37 -9.72 2.32 8.07
C ARG A 37 -10.43 1.98 9.35
N GLN A 38 -11.36 2.84 9.73
CA GLN A 38 -12.21 2.63 10.88
C GLN A 38 -13.55 2.09 10.41
N ILE A 39 -13.97 0.96 10.99
CA ILE A 39 -15.24 0.33 10.68
C ILE A 39 -16.13 0.45 11.89
N ASN A 40 -17.21 1.20 11.73
CA ASN A 40 -18.12 1.54 12.84
C ASN A 40 -19.32 0.59 12.95
N ASP A 41 -19.69 -0.09 11.87
CA ASP A 41 -20.85 -0.95 11.83
C ASP A 41 -20.50 -2.30 11.18
N TYR A 42 -20.22 -3.30 12.02
CA TYR A 42 -19.82 -4.62 11.57
C TYR A 42 -20.97 -5.42 10.95
N SER A 43 -22.22 -5.06 11.29
CA SER A 43 -23.36 -5.86 10.85
C SER A 43 -23.70 -5.68 9.37
N LYS A 44 -23.25 -4.57 8.78
CA LYS A 44 -23.55 -4.21 7.39
C LYS A 44 -22.34 -4.26 6.48
N ILE A 45 -21.15 -4.43 7.04
CA ILE A 45 -19.91 -4.37 6.29
C ILE A 45 -19.23 -5.74 6.35
N ASP A 46 -18.87 -6.25 5.18
CA ASP A 46 -18.04 -7.44 5.10
C ASP A 46 -16.59 -7.00 5.35
N ILE A 47 -16.08 -7.30 6.54
CA ILE A 47 -14.74 -6.92 6.95
C ILE A 47 -13.68 -7.50 6.03
N GLN A 48 -13.89 -8.72 5.52
CA GLN A 48 -12.94 -9.35 4.60
C GLN A 48 -12.84 -8.59 3.29
N LYS A 49 -13.97 -8.10 2.76
CA LYS A 49 -13.98 -7.28 1.55
C LYS A 49 -13.32 -5.93 1.77
N GLU A 50 -13.59 -5.29 2.90
CA GLU A 50 -12.96 -4.01 3.24
C GLU A 50 -11.45 -4.17 3.40
N ARG A 51 -11.03 -5.25 4.04
CA ARG A 51 -9.61 -5.57 4.17
C ARG A 51 -8.96 -5.80 2.81
N GLN A 52 -9.62 -6.53 1.92
CA GLN A 52 -9.09 -6.79 0.59
C GLN A 52 -8.95 -5.51 -0.22
N LYS A 53 -9.94 -4.61 -0.15
CA LYS A 53 -9.83 -3.29 -0.79
C LYS A 53 -8.65 -2.50 -0.25
N LEU A 54 -8.46 -2.51 1.06
CA LEU A 54 -7.34 -1.82 1.69
C LEU A 54 -6.00 -2.35 1.19
N ILE A 55 -5.87 -3.67 1.11
CA ILE A 55 -4.67 -4.33 0.59
C ILE A 55 -4.44 -3.94 -0.86
N ASP A 56 -5.48 -4.02 -1.69
CA ASP A 56 -5.37 -3.69 -3.11
C ASP A 56 -5.00 -2.21 -3.32
N ASP A 57 -5.61 -1.31 -2.55
CA ASP A 57 -5.31 0.12 -2.63
C ASP A 57 -3.87 0.42 -2.24
N CYS A 58 -3.38 -0.18 -1.16
CA CYS A 58 -2.00 0.02 -0.73
C CYS A 58 -1.00 -0.54 -1.75
N ASN A 59 -1.27 -1.73 -2.28
CA ASN A 59 -0.42 -2.33 -3.30
C ASN A 59 -0.42 -1.48 -4.58
N GLN A 60 -1.57 -0.95 -4.98
CA GLN A 60 -1.68 -0.08 -6.15
C GLN A 60 -0.83 1.18 -5.99
N GLN A 61 -0.85 1.79 -4.81
CA GLN A 61 -0.05 2.98 -4.53
C GLN A 61 1.46 2.68 -4.61
N VAL A 62 1.87 1.56 -4.05
CA VAL A 62 3.28 1.14 -4.12
C VAL A 62 3.68 0.86 -5.57
N ASP A 63 2.85 0.13 -6.32
CA ASP A 63 3.12 -0.20 -7.73
C ASP A 63 3.25 1.07 -8.57
N ASN A 64 2.37 2.06 -8.35
CA ASN A 64 2.45 3.34 -9.06
C ASN A 64 3.76 4.06 -8.79
N GLN A 65 4.21 4.07 -7.56
CA GLN A 65 5.48 4.71 -7.19
C GLN A 65 6.68 3.98 -7.77
N VAL A 66 6.65 2.64 -7.76
CA VAL A 66 7.70 1.83 -8.40
C VAL A 66 7.77 2.16 -9.89
N GLU A 67 6.62 2.21 -10.56
CA GLU A 67 6.55 2.52 -11.98
C GLU A 67 7.11 3.90 -12.29
N ASP A 68 6.78 4.91 -11.48
CA ASP A 68 7.29 6.27 -11.65
C ASP A 68 8.81 6.32 -11.51
N ILE A 69 9.38 5.60 -10.54
CA ILE A 69 10.83 5.54 -10.36
C ILE A 69 11.49 4.87 -11.57
N VAL A 70 10.95 3.75 -12.02
CA VAL A 70 11.48 3.03 -13.19
C VAL A 70 11.46 3.93 -14.43
N LYS A 71 10.37 4.65 -14.66
CA LYS A 71 10.26 5.57 -15.81
C LYS A 71 11.30 6.68 -15.78
N THR A 72 11.68 7.13 -14.58
CA THR A 72 12.72 8.16 -14.45
C THR A 72 14.06 7.69 -15.04
N PHE A 73 14.38 6.40 -14.94
CA PHE A 73 15.62 5.84 -15.43
C PHE A 73 15.55 5.34 -16.88
N LEU A 74 14.34 5.23 -17.45
CA LEU A 74 14.15 4.76 -18.82
C LEU A 74 14.20 5.87 -19.88
N LYS A 75 14.41 7.07 -19.47
CA LYS A 75 14.52 8.22 -20.41
C LYS A 75 15.87 8.25 -21.10
#